data_773c14fcca6be3f7f7b2857e18f565d2
#
_entry.id   773c14fcca6be3f7f7b2857e18f565d2
#
_cell.length_a   1.000
_cell.length_b   1.000
_cell.length_c   1.000
_cell.angle_alpha   90.00
_cell.angle_beta   90.00
_cell.angle_gamma   90.00
#
_symmetry.space_group_name_H-M   'P 1'
#
loop_
_entity.id
_entity.type
_entity.pdbx_description
1 polymer ?
#
loop_
_entity_poly.entity_id
_entity_poly.type
_entity_poly.pdbx_seq_one_letter_code
_entity_poly.pdbx_strand_id
1 'polypeptide(L)'
;MKSVALHNLGCKVNSYEIEVMQQMLQEKGYTIVPFDEIADIYIVNTCTVTNIADRKSRQMLHRAKQKNPNALVVAVGCYVQTGREDVEQDPCIDLAIGNNRKKDLASILEEYLRDLEQEDAVAENAENAGHGVDKTLHDTTVIDINHTAEYEEMTLKQTAEHTRAYIKIQDGCNQFCSYCVIPYARGRVRSRRAEDIIREITGMAQNGYREIVLTGIHISSYGIDFDEEAWKRGESVSVLKEDEERRDYSGSSKLIDLLERIHTIEGIERIRIGSLE
;
A
#
# COMPACT_ATOMS: atom_id res chain seq x y z
N MET A 1 -2.94 2.49 -25.26
CA MET A 1 -3.33 2.10 -23.88
C MET A 1 -2.21 1.23 -23.36
N LYS A 2 -1.57 1.60 -22.23
CA LYS A 2 -0.44 0.82 -21.70
C LYS A 2 -0.96 -0.36 -20.88
N SER A 3 -0.32 -1.51 -21.00
CA SER A 3 -0.61 -2.72 -20.22
C SER A 3 0.16 -2.70 -18.90
N VAL A 4 -0.48 -3.14 -17.82
CA VAL A 4 0.11 -3.19 -16.48
C VAL A 4 -0.07 -4.59 -15.88
N ALA A 5 1.03 -5.16 -15.40
CA ALA A 5 1.03 -6.40 -14.66
C ALA A 5 1.39 -6.13 -13.20
N LEU A 6 0.56 -6.63 -12.27
CA LEU A 6 0.78 -6.45 -10.84
C LEU A 6 1.17 -7.79 -10.18
N HIS A 7 2.08 -7.71 -9.20
CA HIS A 7 2.44 -8.87 -8.38
C HIS A 7 2.46 -8.50 -6.90
N ASN A 8 1.85 -9.35 -6.08
CA ASN A 8 1.76 -9.16 -4.65
C ASN A 8 2.66 -10.11 -3.89
N LEU A 9 3.44 -9.57 -2.96
CA LEU A 9 4.20 -10.33 -1.98
C LEU A 9 3.81 -9.90 -0.56
N GLY A 10 3.81 -10.85 0.38
CA GLY A 10 3.68 -10.55 1.80
C GLY A 10 2.31 -10.85 2.39
N CYS A 11 1.79 -9.90 3.18
CA CYS A 11 0.65 -10.10 4.08
C CYS A 11 -0.71 -9.69 3.45
N LYS A 12 -1.80 -9.90 4.21
CA LYS A 12 -3.16 -9.51 3.79
C LYS A 12 -3.31 -8.00 3.58
N VAL A 13 -2.51 -7.18 4.28
CA VAL A 13 -2.47 -5.72 4.05
C VAL A 13 -1.95 -5.43 2.66
N ASN A 14 -0.86 -6.08 2.23
CA ASN A 14 -0.36 -5.96 0.87
C ASN A 14 -1.38 -6.45 -0.17
N SER A 15 -2.14 -7.51 0.15
CA SER A 15 -3.21 -7.99 -0.75
C SER A 15 -4.31 -6.96 -0.95
N TYR A 16 -4.75 -6.31 0.10
CA TYR A 16 -5.70 -5.20 0.01
C TYR A 16 -5.13 -4.05 -0.82
N GLU A 17 -3.90 -3.63 -0.52
CA GLU A 17 -3.26 -2.50 -1.18
C GLU A 17 -3.08 -2.73 -2.69
N ILE A 18 -2.71 -3.95 -3.11
CA ILE A 18 -2.53 -4.26 -4.53
C ILE A 18 -3.87 -4.24 -5.29
N GLU A 19 -4.96 -4.71 -4.68
CA GLU A 19 -6.29 -4.67 -5.29
C GLU A 19 -6.78 -3.22 -5.49
N VAL A 20 -6.54 -2.34 -4.50
CA VAL A 20 -6.85 -0.91 -4.65
C VAL A 20 -6.00 -0.27 -5.74
N MET A 21 -4.69 -0.55 -5.77
CA MET A 21 -3.81 -0.05 -6.83
C MET A 21 -4.25 -0.51 -8.22
N GLN A 22 -4.65 -1.78 -8.35
CA GLN A 22 -5.21 -2.31 -9.59
C GLN A 22 -6.47 -1.56 -10.03
N GLN A 23 -7.41 -1.35 -9.11
CA GLN A 23 -8.62 -0.59 -9.37
C GLN A 23 -8.31 0.85 -9.83
N MET A 24 -7.40 1.54 -9.12
CA MET A 24 -6.99 2.90 -9.48
C MET A 24 -6.42 2.98 -10.91
N LEU A 25 -5.61 2.00 -11.31
CA LEU A 25 -5.03 1.93 -12.64
C LEU A 25 -6.09 1.64 -13.71
N GLN A 26 -7.05 0.75 -13.43
CA GLN A 26 -8.18 0.47 -14.32
C GLN A 26 -9.04 1.72 -14.54
N GLU A 27 -9.33 2.48 -13.47
CA GLU A 27 -10.07 3.74 -13.53
C GLU A 27 -9.35 4.81 -14.38
N LYS A 28 -8.01 4.75 -14.46
CA LYS A 28 -7.16 5.59 -15.31
C LYS A 28 -7.01 5.06 -16.75
N GLY A 29 -7.65 3.93 -17.06
CA GLY A 29 -7.66 3.37 -18.42
C GLY A 29 -6.48 2.45 -18.74
N TYR A 30 -5.69 2.02 -17.75
CA TYR A 30 -4.68 0.98 -17.96
C TYR A 30 -5.33 -0.39 -18.14
N THR A 31 -4.75 -1.23 -19.00
CA THR A 31 -5.18 -2.62 -19.19
C THR A 31 -4.41 -3.53 -18.24
N ILE A 32 -5.10 -4.22 -17.35
CA ILE A 32 -4.46 -5.16 -16.43
C ILE A 32 -4.27 -6.51 -17.13
N VAL A 33 -3.05 -7.02 -17.08
CA VAL A 33 -2.66 -8.32 -17.64
C VAL A 33 -2.02 -9.21 -16.56
N PRO A 34 -2.06 -10.53 -16.72
CA PRO A 34 -1.35 -11.46 -15.82
C PRO A 34 0.15 -11.16 -15.75
N PHE A 35 0.76 -11.34 -14.58
CA PHE A 35 2.18 -11.03 -14.38
C PHE A 35 3.11 -11.89 -15.25
N ASP A 36 2.63 -13.04 -15.71
CA ASP A 36 3.38 -13.93 -16.59
C ASP A 36 3.32 -13.53 -18.07
N GLU A 37 2.48 -12.59 -18.44
CA GLU A 37 2.42 -12.00 -19.79
C GLU A 37 3.42 -10.84 -19.94
N ILE A 38 3.65 -10.43 -21.20
CA ILE A 38 4.44 -9.25 -21.50
C ILE A 38 3.58 -8.02 -21.24
N ALA A 39 4.10 -7.10 -20.42
CA ALA A 39 3.44 -5.84 -20.10
C ALA A 39 4.39 -4.64 -20.33
N ASP A 40 3.80 -3.47 -20.52
CA ASP A 40 4.55 -2.21 -20.62
C ASP A 40 5.05 -1.74 -19.26
N ILE A 41 4.29 -2.09 -18.19
CA ILE A 41 4.59 -1.69 -16.82
C ILE A 41 4.42 -2.92 -15.91
N TYR A 42 5.38 -3.15 -15.03
CA TYR A 42 5.27 -4.14 -13.97
C TYR A 42 5.33 -3.45 -12.61
N ILE A 43 4.35 -3.73 -11.75
CA ILE A 43 4.29 -3.21 -10.39
C ILE A 43 4.40 -4.38 -9.41
N VAL A 44 5.42 -4.35 -8.55
CA VAL A 44 5.63 -5.37 -7.51
C VAL A 44 5.40 -4.75 -6.14
N ASN A 45 4.33 -5.18 -5.46
CA ASN A 45 4.09 -4.82 -4.07
C ASN A 45 4.93 -5.72 -3.17
N THR A 46 5.99 -5.15 -2.63
CA THR A 46 7.11 -5.84 -1.99
C THR A 46 6.89 -6.10 -0.50
N CYS A 47 7.63 -7.04 0.04
CA CYS A 47 7.64 -7.40 1.46
C CYS A 47 9.06 -7.52 1.98
N THR A 48 9.28 -7.17 3.28
CA THR A 48 10.58 -7.17 3.96
C THR A 48 10.56 -7.84 5.35
N VAL A 49 9.46 -8.51 5.74
CA VAL A 49 9.35 -9.08 7.09
C VAL A 49 10.33 -10.23 7.37
N THR A 50 10.98 -10.76 6.34
CA THR A 50 12.04 -11.78 6.44
C THR A 50 13.04 -11.60 5.32
N ASN A 51 14.30 -12.05 5.51
CA ASN A 51 15.31 -12.08 4.45
C ASN A 51 14.87 -12.86 3.21
N ILE A 52 14.00 -13.87 3.39
CA ILE A 52 13.41 -14.60 2.27
C ILE A 52 12.43 -13.72 1.48
N ALA A 53 11.67 -12.88 2.17
CA ALA A 53 10.74 -11.94 1.55
C ALA A 53 11.49 -10.88 0.73
N ASP A 54 12.58 -10.33 1.25
CA ASP A 54 13.46 -9.40 0.52
C ASP A 54 14.01 -10.03 -0.75
N ARG A 55 14.56 -11.26 -0.63
CA ARG A 55 15.08 -11.98 -1.78
C ARG A 55 14.00 -12.24 -2.83
N LYS A 56 12.78 -12.62 -2.42
CA LYS A 56 11.67 -12.81 -3.34
C LYS A 56 11.25 -11.50 -4.00
N SER A 57 11.24 -10.40 -3.26
CA SER A 57 10.93 -9.06 -3.80
C SER A 57 11.90 -8.70 -4.93
N ARG A 58 13.21 -8.78 -4.71
CA ARG A 58 14.22 -8.57 -5.76
C ARG A 58 14.07 -9.53 -6.94
N GLN A 59 13.86 -10.82 -6.65
CA GLN A 59 13.69 -11.83 -7.69
C GLN A 59 12.51 -11.51 -8.63
N MET A 60 11.39 -11.03 -8.09
CA MET A 60 10.22 -10.70 -8.91
C MET A 60 10.44 -9.42 -9.72
N LEU A 61 11.14 -8.42 -9.18
CA LEU A 61 11.53 -7.21 -9.90
C LEU A 61 12.47 -7.54 -11.07
N HIS A 62 13.51 -8.32 -10.83
CA HIS A 62 14.42 -8.77 -11.87
C HIS A 62 13.72 -9.65 -12.92
N ARG A 63 12.80 -10.53 -12.50
CA ARG A 63 11.99 -11.33 -13.43
C ARG A 63 11.14 -10.46 -14.36
N ALA A 64 10.57 -9.38 -13.84
CA ALA A 64 9.82 -8.41 -14.65
C ALA A 64 10.70 -7.80 -15.75
N LYS A 65 11.90 -7.32 -15.39
CA LYS A 65 12.85 -6.72 -16.33
C LYS A 65 13.39 -7.74 -17.35
N GLN A 66 13.56 -9.00 -16.95
CA GLN A 66 13.95 -10.10 -17.87
C GLN A 66 12.84 -10.44 -18.88
N LYS A 67 11.56 -10.34 -18.49
CA LYS A 67 10.43 -10.59 -19.39
C LYS A 67 10.31 -9.54 -20.47
N ASN A 68 10.44 -8.30 -20.10
CA ASN A 68 10.44 -7.16 -21.02
C ASN A 68 11.50 -6.14 -20.58
N PRO A 69 12.70 -6.14 -21.19
CA PRO A 69 13.76 -5.19 -20.87
C PRO A 69 13.36 -3.71 -21.03
N ASN A 70 12.37 -3.44 -21.88
CA ASN A 70 11.87 -2.09 -22.13
C ASN A 70 10.71 -1.70 -21.21
N ALA A 71 10.20 -2.62 -20.38
CA ALA A 71 9.14 -2.31 -19.46
C ALA A 71 9.60 -1.37 -18.34
N LEU A 72 8.69 -0.54 -17.89
CA LEU A 72 8.83 0.20 -16.65
C LEU A 72 8.59 -0.74 -15.46
N VAL A 73 9.57 -0.91 -14.59
CA VAL A 73 9.48 -1.75 -13.39
C VAL A 73 9.36 -0.86 -12.15
N VAL A 74 8.22 -0.95 -11.50
CA VAL A 74 7.85 -0.16 -10.31
C VAL A 74 7.91 -1.04 -9.07
N ALA A 75 8.77 -0.69 -8.14
CA ALA A 75 8.80 -1.32 -6.81
C ALA A 75 7.95 -0.49 -5.83
N VAL A 76 7.03 -1.14 -5.10
CA VAL A 76 6.26 -0.45 -4.05
C VAL A 76 6.30 -1.23 -2.75
N GLY A 77 6.13 -0.54 -1.61
CA GLY A 77 5.88 -1.19 -0.32
C GLY A 77 7.08 -1.34 0.60
N CYS A 78 7.05 -2.40 1.42
CA CYS A 78 7.91 -2.51 2.61
C CYS A 78 9.41 -2.61 2.28
N TYR A 79 9.79 -3.38 1.26
CA TYR A 79 11.21 -3.49 0.88
C TYR A 79 11.77 -2.14 0.40
N VAL A 80 10.97 -1.39 -0.37
CA VAL A 80 11.35 -0.03 -0.80
C VAL A 80 11.54 0.90 0.40
N GLN A 81 10.65 0.80 1.37
CA GLN A 81 10.68 1.66 2.56
C GLN A 81 11.91 1.45 3.43
N THR A 82 12.40 0.20 3.56
CA THR A 82 13.51 -0.15 4.45
C THR A 82 14.84 -0.29 3.75
N GLY A 83 14.87 -0.61 2.47
CA GLY A 83 16.05 -0.88 1.66
C GLY A 83 16.32 0.18 0.59
N ARG A 84 16.12 1.46 0.93
CA ARG A 84 16.21 2.57 -0.03
C ARG A 84 17.49 2.54 -0.84
N GLU A 85 18.66 2.40 -0.21
CA GLU A 85 19.96 2.38 -0.88
C GLU A 85 20.09 1.21 -1.87
N ASP A 86 19.65 0.00 -1.47
CA ASP A 86 19.67 -1.19 -2.32
C ASP A 86 18.73 -1.01 -3.54
N VAL A 87 17.57 -0.37 -3.32
CA VAL A 87 16.58 -0.11 -4.38
C VAL A 87 17.09 0.92 -5.37
N GLU A 88 17.71 2.00 -4.90
CA GLU A 88 18.30 3.07 -5.73
C GLU A 88 19.47 2.56 -6.59
N GLN A 89 20.18 1.54 -6.14
CA GLN A 89 21.29 0.95 -6.87
C GLN A 89 20.89 -0.22 -7.78
N ASP A 90 19.65 -0.70 -7.72
CA ASP A 90 19.21 -1.83 -8.52
C ASP A 90 18.78 -1.39 -9.94
N PRO A 91 19.56 -1.73 -11.00
CA PRO A 91 19.29 -1.28 -12.36
C PRO A 91 18.00 -1.87 -12.97
N CYS A 92 17.36 -2.83 -12.30
CA CYS A 92 16.10 -3.41 -12.73
C CYS A 92 14.88 -2.63 -12.22
N ILE A 93 15.07 -1.62 -11.37
CA ILE A 93 14.00 -0.81 -10.78
C ILE A 93 14.06 0.58 -11.43
N ASP A 94 13.00 0.97 -12.09
CA ASP A 94 12.90 2.26 -12.75
C ASP A 94 12.20 3.31 -11.85
N LEU A 95 11.25 2.88 -10.99
CA LEU A 95 10.50 3.74 -10.09
C LEU A 95 10.26 3.05 -8.75
N ALA A 96 10.42 3.78 -7.64
CA ALA A 96 10.26 3.24 -6.29
C ALA A 96 9.30 4.11 -5.46
N ILE A 97 8.29 3.46 -4.83
CA ILE A 97 7.26 4.14 -4.03
C ILE A 97 7.19 3.47 -2.65
N GLY A 98 7.47 4.24 -1.60
CA GLY A 98 7.39 3.78 -0.22
C GLY A 98 5.96 3.55 0.28
N ASN A 99 5.84 3.08 1.51
CA ASN A 99 4.56 2.98 2.19
C ASN A 99 3.99 4.39 2.46
N ASN A 100 2.66 4.49 2.55
CA ASN A 100 1.90 5.74 2.73
C ASN A 100 1.95 6.70 1.51
N ARG A 101 2.39 6.21 0.33
CA ARG A 101 2.36 6.93 -0.95
C ARG A 101 1.72 6.13 -2.08
N LYS A 102 1.20 4.93 -1.77
CA LYS A 102 0.55 4.05 -2.75
C LYS A 102 -0.77 4.63 -3.26
N LYS A 103 -1.45 5.43 -2.45
CA LYS A 103 -2.65 6.19 -2.87
C LYS A 103 -2.37 7.13 -4.04
N ASP A 104 -1.12 7.58 -4.18
CA ASP A 104 -0.68 8.51 -5.22
C ASP A 104 -0.07 7.79 -6.43
N LEU A 105 -0.05 6.45 -6.45
CA LEU A 105 0.60 5.62 -7.47
C LEU A 105 0.28 6.06 -8.91
N ALA A 106 -1.00 6.26 -9.21
CA ALA A 106 -1.41 6.61 -10.56
C ALA A 106 -0.87 7.98 -11.00
N SER A 107 -0.89 8.96 -10.10
CA SER A 107 -0.36 10.31 -10.37
C SER A 107 1.16 10.32 -10.52
N ILE A 108 1.86 9.60 -9.64
CA ILE A 108 3.32 9.44 -9.69
C ILE A 108 3.73 8.76 -11.01
N LEU A 109 3.00 7.71 -11.39
CA LEU A 109 3.26 6.99 -12.64
C LEU A 109 3.03 7.86 -13.87
N GLU A 110 1.94 8.63 -13.90
CA GLU A 110 1.63 9.55 -15.00
C GLU A 110 2.68 10.68 -15.11
N GLU A 111 3.16 11.21 -13.98
CA GLU A 111 4.22 12.21 -13.95
C GLU A 111 5.53 11.63 -14.47
N TYR A 112 5.97 10.50 -13.97
CA TYR A 112 7.17 9.80 -14.41
C TYR A 112 7.16 9.50 -15.91
N LEU A 113 6.04 9.01 -16.44
CA LEU A 113 5.91 8.71 -17.88
C LEU A 113 5.97 9.97 -18.75
N ARG A 114 5.42 11.09 -18.26
CA ARG A 114 5.49 12.38 -18.96
C ARG A 114 6.91 12.92 -19.01
N ASP A 115 7.67 12.77 -17.93
CA ASP A 115 9.05 13.23 -17.87
C ASP A 115 9.94 12.41 -18.83
N LEU A 116 9.74 11.10 -18.90
CA LEU A 116 10.42 10.24 -19.88
C LEU A 116 10.11 10.67 -21.33
N GLU A 117 8.84 10.97 -21.65
CA GLU A 117 8.46 11.42 -23.00
C GLU A 117 9.09 12.78 -23.37
N GLN A 118 9.30 13.65 -22.38
CA GLN A 118 9.99 14.94 -22.60
C GLN A 118 11.50 14.75 -22.79
N GLU A 119 12.14 13.87 -22.05
CA GLU A 119 13.56 13.53 -22.19
C GLU A 119 13.84 12.92 -23.57
N ASP A 120 13.01 11.97 -24.01
CA ASP A 120 13.14 11.35 -25.33
C ASP A 120 12.98 12.38 -26.45
N ALA A 121 12.02 13.31 -26.35
CA ALA A 121 11.80 14.39 -27.32
C ALA A 121 12.98 15.38 -27.38
N VAL A 122 13.66 15.63 -26.27
CA VAL A 122 14.87 16.46 -26.21
C VAL A 122 16.06 15.73 -26.81
N ALA A 123 16.21 14.41 -26.53
CA ALA A 123 17.29 13.58 -27.05
C ALA A 123 17.21 13.43 -28.61
N GLU A 124 16.01 13.27 -29.17
CA GLU A 124 15.80 13.21 -30.62
C GLU A 124 16.20 14.52 -31.34
N ASN A 125 16.13 15.66 -30.66
CA ASN A 125 16.50 16.96 -31.20
C ASN A 125 18.00 17.33 -31.03
N ALA A 126 18.73 16.53 -30.26
CA ALA A 126 20.16 16.72 -30.01
C ALA A 126 21.00 15.76 -30.86
N GLU A 127 21.33 16.13 -32.11
CA GLU A 127 22.14 15.32 -33.04
C GLU A 127 23.57 15.01 -32.59
N ASN A 128 23.95 15.18 -31.31
CA ASN A 128 25.30 14.85 -30.81
C ASN A 128 25.42 14.82 -29.31
N ALA A 129 24.73 13.94 -28.59
CA ALA A 129 25.07 13.65 -27.22
C ALA A 129 25.05 12.14 -26.99
N GLY A 130 26.18 11.51 -27.25
CA GLY A 130 26.48 10.17 -26.78
C GLY A 130 26.64 10.18 -25.25
N HIS A 131 25.54 10.33 -24.55
CA HIS A 131 25.47 10.05 -23.12
C HIS A 131 24.37 9.00 -22.96
N GLY A 132 24.79 7.80 -22.48
CA GLY A 132 23.85 6.88 -21.90
C GLY A 132 23.04 7.65 -20.86
N VAL A 133 21.73 7.59 -20.97
CA VAL A 133 20.80 8.15 -19.98
C VAL A 133 21.26 7.59 -18.63
N ASP A 134 21.81 8.46 -17.79
CA ASP A 134 22.03 8.14 -16.40
C ASP A 134 20.64 7.97 -15.83
N LYS A 135 20.20 6.70 -15.74
CA LYS A 135 18.95 6.32 -15.09
C LYS A 135 19.12 6.51 -13.59
N THR A 136 19.37 7.75 -13.19
CA THR A 136 19.20 8.13 -11.80
C THR A 136 17.73 7.95 -11.50
N LEU A 137 17.44 7.10 -10.54
CA LEU A 137 16.11 6.88 -10.00
C LEU A 137 15.47 8.26 -9.73
N HIS A 138 14.62 8.71 -10.65
CA HIS A 138 13.91 9.96 -10.48
C HIS A 138 12.96 9.82 -9.31
N ASP A 139 13.28 10.51 -8.22
CA ASP A 139 12.49 10.67 -7.00
C ASP A 139 11.92 9.38 -6.42
N THR A 140 12.72 8.73 -5.59
CA THR A 140 12.17 7.80 -4.61
C THR A 140 11.12 8.54 -3.79
N THR A 141 9.86 8.28 -4.05
CA THR A 141 8.75 8.78 -3.26
C THR A 141 8.66 8.01 -1.93
N VAL A 142 9.79 7.96 -1.21
CA VAL A 142 9.91 7.34 0.11
C VAL A 142 9.92 8.46 1.15
N ILE A 143 8.85 8.52 1.93
CA ILE A 143 8.71 9.48 3.03
C ILE A 143 9.28 8.93 4.32
N ASP A 144 9.56 9.78 5.29
CA ASP A 144 9.84 9.34 6.66
C ASP A 144 8.55 8.82 7.31
N ILE A 145 8.38 7.51 7.25
CA ILE A 145 7.17 6.83 7.69
C ILE A 145 6.95 6.93 9.21
N ASN A 146 8.00 7.17 9.99
CA ASN A 146 7.90 7.28 11.45
C ASN A 146 7.30 8.61 11.91
N HIS A 147 7.40 9.65 11.08
CA HIS A 147 6.83 10.96 11.33
C HIS A 147 5.51 11.21 10.58
N THR A 148 4.93 10.16 10.00
CA THR A 148 3.65 10.24 9.30
C THR A 148 2.51 9.85 10.23
N ALA A 149 1.63 10.79 10.52
CA ALA A 149 0.45 10.59 11.37
C ALA A 149 -0.78 10.13 10.62
N GLU A 150 -0.90 10.52 9.37
CA GLU A 150 -2.10 10.26 8.58
C GLU A 150 -2.17 8.82 8.10
N TYR A 151 -3.34 8.21 8.26
CA TYR A 151 -3.65 6.95 7.62
C TYR A 151 -3.70 7.13 6.10
N GLU A 152 -3.11 6.20 5.35
CA GLU A 152 -3.18 6.19 3.89
C GLU A 152 -4.57 5.72 3.44
N GLU A 153 -5.45 6.68 3.11
CA GLU A 153 -6.78 6.36 2.63
C GLU A 153 -6.73 5.72 1.25
N MET A 154 -7.13 4.48 1.22
CA MET A 154 -7.31 3.66 0.03
C MET A 154 -8.66 2.96 0.17
N THR A 155 -9.50 2.99 -0.86
CA THR A 155 -10.84 2.41 -0.81
C THR A 155 -11.03 1.43 -1.95
N LEU A 156 -11.43 0.21 -1.62
CA LEU A 156 -11.74 -0.83 -2.57
C LEU A 156 -13.26 -0.83 -2.86
N LYS A 157 -13.62 -0.75 -4.12
CA LYS A 157 -15.03 -0.82 -4.56
C LYS A 157 -15.44 -2.26 -4.88
N GLN A 158 -14.49 -3.05 -5.37
CA GLN A 158 -14.72 -4.43 -5.80
C GLN A 158 -13.41 -5.21 -5.74
N THR A 159 -13.46 -6.46 -5.29
CA THR A 159 -12.29 -7.35 -5.34
C THR A 159 -12.19 -8.04 -6.71
N ALA A 160 -10.97 -8.29 -7.19
CA ALA A 160 -10.76 -8.86 -8.51
C ALA A 160 -11.13 -10.36 -8.60
N GLU A 161 -10.86 -11.13 -7.54
CA GLU A 161 -10.91 -12.60 -7.61
C GLU A 161 -11.50 -13.29 -6.36
N HIS A 162 -11.99 -12.54 -5.36
CA HIS A 162 -12.37 -13.11 -4.07
C HIS A 162 -13.88 -13.05 -3.80
N THR A 163 -14.42 -14.12 -3.20
CA THR A 163 -15.80 -14.16 -2.68
C THR A 163 -15.95 -13.41 -1.35
N ARG A 164 -14.84 -12.93 -0.77
CA ARG A 164 -14.75 -12.16 0.47
C ARG A 164 -13.88 -10.93 0.24
N ALA A 165 -14.24 -9.81 0.85
CA ALA A 165 -13.46 -8.58 0.77
C ALA A 165 -12.49 -8.44 1.94
N TYR A 166 -11.23 -8.10 1.65
CA TYR A 166 -10.29 -7.63 2.66
C TYR A 166 -10.51 -6.14 2.89
N ILE A 167 -10.53 -5.72 4.14
CA ILE A 167 -10.69 -4.32 4.52
C ILE A 167 -9.55 -3.94 5.47
N LYS A 168 -8.67 -3.05 5.01
CA LYS A 168 -7.56 -2.54 5.83
C LYS A 168 -8.09 -1.48 6.79
N ILE A 169 -8.03 -1.76 8.09
CA ILE A 169 -8.54 -0.86 9.13
C ILE A 169 -7.42 -0.18 9.93
N GLN A 170 -6.18 -0.68 9.83
CA GLN A 170 -5.06 -0.22 10.64
C GLN A 170 -3.74 -0.48 9.91
N ASP A 171 -2.74 0.40 10.11
CA ASP A 171 -1.36 0.23 9.63
C ASP A 171 -0.36 0.63 10.71
N GLY A 172 0.90 0.16 10.56
CA GLY A 172 1.97 0.43 11.49
C GLY A 172 1.87 -0.29 12.83
N CYS A 173 2.91 -0.18 13.66
CA CYS A 173 2.98 -0.84 14.96
C CYS A 173 3.92 -0.08 15.91
N ASN A 174 3.51 0.09 17.18
CA ASN A 174 4.29 0.77 18.22
C ASN A 174 5.05 -0.17 19.16
N GLN A 175 5.04 -1.49 18.89
CA GLN A 175 5.65 -2.47 19.82
C GLN A 175 7.18 -2.48 19.78
N PHE A 176 7.81 -2.12 18.65
CA PHE A 176 9.26 -2.09 18.47
C PHE A 176 9.98 -3.34 19.03
N CYS A 177 9.40 -4.52 18.81
CA CYS A 177 10.04 -5.78 19.19
C CYS A 177 11.45 -5.87 18.58
N SER A 178 12.44 -6.34 19.33
CA SER A 178 13.86 -6.29 18.99
C SER A 178 14.24 -6.93 17.64
N TYR A 179 13.43 -7.85 17.16
CA TYR A 179 13.65 -8.57 15.88
C TYR A 179 12.73 -8.08 14.73
N CYS A 180 11.86 -7.10 14.99
CA CYS A 180 10.78 -6.76 14.07
C CYS A 180 11.10 -5.49 13.27
N VAL A 181 11.07 -5.61 11.95
CA VAL A 181 11.28 -4.51 11.01
C VAL A 181 10.02 -3.66 10.78
N ILE A 182 8.86 -4.13 11.18
CA ILE A 182 7.57 -3.51 10.86
C ILE A 182 7.47 -2.03 11.23
N PRO A 183 7.87 -1.57 12.43
CA PRO A 183 7.82 -0.15 12.76
C PRO A 183 8.63 0.74 11.81
N TYR A 184 9.70 0.21 11.24
CA TYR A 184 10.55 0.92 10.28
C TYR A 184 10.00 0.87 8.85
N ALA A 185 9.31 -0.23 8.51
CA ALA A 185 8.71 -0.41 7.19
C ALA A 185 7.35 0.27 7.05
N ARG A 186 6.56 0.28 8.13
CA ARG A 186 5.17 0.76 8.11
C ARG A 186 4.89 1.89 9.10
N GLY A 187 5.88 2.30 9.87
CA GLY A 187 5.77 3.40 10.83
C GLY A 187 4.94 3.10 12.07
N ARG A 188 4.53 4.16 12.74
CA ARG A 188 3.69 4.12 13.94
C ARG A 188 2.27 3.68 13.62
N VAL A 189 1.52 3.30 14.65
CA VAL A 189 0.10 2.94 14.52
C VAL A 189 -0.67 4.11 13.91
N ARG A 190 -1.39 3.81 12.84
CA ARG A 190 -2.36 4.68 12.20
C ARG A 190 -3.63 3.90 11.94
N SER A 191 -4.70 4.35 12.52
CA SER A 191 -6.02 3.73 12.41
C SER A 191 -6.86 4.45 11.37
N ARG A 192 -7.57 3.66 10.58
CA ARG A 192 -8.52 4.20 9.61
C ARG A 192 -9.78 4.66 10.34
N ARG A 193 -10.36 5.76 9.88
CA ARG A 193 -11.61 6.31 10.45
C ARG A 193 -12.75 5.30 10.33
N ALA A 194 -13.52 5.16 11.41
CA ALA A 194 -14.61 4.20 11.45
C ALA A 194 -15.67 4.48 10.38
N GLU A 195 -15.94 5.76 10.09
CA GLU A 195 -16.91 6.20 9.07
C GLU A 195 -16.53 5.73 7.67
N ASP A 196 -15.22 5.78 7.33
CA ASP A 196 -14.71 5.38 6.03
C ASP A 196 -14.71 3.85 5.89
N ILE A 197 -14.40 3.13 6.96
CA ILE A 197 -14.51 1.66 7.03
C ILE A 197 -15.98 1.22 6.80
N ILE A 198 -16.92 1.82 7.52
CA ILE A 198 -18.34 1.51 7.41
C ILE A 198 -18.84 1.79 6.00
N ARG A 199 -18.45 2.93 5.41
CA ARG A 199 -18.81 3.31 4.04
C ARG A 199 -18.32 2.26 3.03
N GLU A 200 -17.07 1.85 3.14
CA GLU A 200 -16.51 0.84 2.24
C GLU A 200 -17.19 -0.51 2.39
N ILE A 201 -17.41 -0.99 3.62
CA ILE A 201 -18.08 -2.26 3.89
C ILE A 201 -19.53 -2.23 3.39
N THR A 202 -20.23 -1.11 3.56
CA THR A 202 -21.60 -0.93 3.04
C THR A 202 -21.59 -1.01 1.50
N GLY A 203 -20.63 -0.39 0.84
CA GLY A 203 -20.47 -0.51 -0.61
C GLY A 203 -20.18 -1.95 -1.04
N MET A 204 -19.33 -2.68 -0.31
CA MET A 204 -19.08 -4.09 -0.57
C MET A 204 -20.35 -4.95 -0.39
N ALA A 205 -21.15 -4.72 0.67
CA ALA A 205 -22.40 -5.42 0.89
C ALA A 205 -23.39 -5.18 -0.28
N GLN A 206 -23.50 -3.96 -0.77
CA GLN A 206 -24.31 -3.60 -1.94
C GLN A 206 -23.82 -4.30 -3.23
N ASN A 207 -22.54 -4.55 -3.36
CA ASN A 207 -21.94 -5.31 -4.46
C ASN A 207 -22.04 -6.84 -4.26
N GLY A 208 -22.76 -7.31 -3.22
CA GLY A 208 -23.06 -8.71 -2.98
C GLY A 208 -22.04 -9.48 -2.15
N TYR A 209 -21.03 -8.81 -1.59
CA TYR A 209 -20.09 -9.44 -0.66
C TYR A 209 -20.77 -9.69 0.68
N ARG A 210 -20.68 -10.94 1.18
CA ARG A 210 -21.30 -11.36 2.44
C ARG A 210 -20.29 -11.62 3.55
N GLU A 211 -19.03 -11.79 3.17
CA GLU A 211 -17.92 -12.02 4.10
C GLU A 211 -16.86 -10.93 3.93
N ILE A 212 -16.49 -10.32 5.05
CA ILE A 212 -15.37 -9.37 5.12
C ILE A 212 -14.28 -9.89 6.05
N VAL A 213 -13.04 -9.52 5.75
CA VAL A 213 -11.88 -9.83 6.58
C VAL A 213 -11.20 -8.52 6.96
N LEU A 214 -11.39 -8.09 8.20
CA LEU A 214 -10.67 -6.94 8.73
C LEU A 214 -9.18 -7.27 8.82
N THR A 215 -8.35 -6.43 8.25
CA THR A 215 -6.91 -6.63 8.20
C THR A 215 -6.15 -5.39 8.67
N GLY A 216 -4.99 -5.62 9.25
CA GLY A 216 -4.09 -4.60 9.75
C GLY A 216 -2.74 -5.22 10.10
N ILE A 217 -1.82 -4.42 10.56
CA ILE A 217 -0.51 -4.85 11.03
C ILE A 217 -0.60 -5.34 12.48
N HIS A 218 -1.31 -4.58 13.31
CA HIS A 218 -1.56 -4.91 14.72
C HIS A 218 -2.97 -4.46 15.08
N ILE A 219 -3.95 -5.29 14.75
CA ILE A 219 -5.38 -4.92 14.80
C ILE A 219 -5.84 -4.56 16.22
N SER A 220 -5.29 -5.22 17.26
CA SER A 220 -5.58 -4.88 18.66
C SER A 220 -5.19 -3.45 19.05
N SER A 221 -4.34 -2.79 18.25
CA SER A 221 -4.01 -1.36 18.44
C SER A 221 -4.93 -0.41 17.69
N TYR A 222 -6.02 -0.90 17.08
CA TYR A 222 -6.95 -0.02 16.37
C TYR A 222 -7.51 1.05 17.31
N GLY A 223 -7.39 2.31 16.89
CA GLY A 223 -7.94 3.47 17.57
C GLY A 223 -7.12 4.02 18.73
N ILE A 224 -5.94 3.43 19.06
CA ILE A 224 -5.09 3.99 20.13
C ILE A 224 -4.55 5.38 19.78
N ASP A 225 -4.51 5.72 18.50
CA ASP A 225 -4.09 6.98 17.93
C ASP A 225 -5.25 8.00 17.78
N PHE A 226 -6.49 7.61 18.10
CA PHE A 226 -7.63 8.51 18.05
C PHE A 226 -7.70 9.43 19.29
N ASP A 227 -8.22 10.64 19.06
CA ASP A 227 -8.59 11.56 20.13
C ASP A 227 -9.76 11.02 20.95
N GLU A 228 -9.61 10.94 22.27
CA GLU A 228 -10.63 10.38 23.16
C GLU A 228 -11.91 11.23 23.19
N GLU A 229 -11.79 12.56 23.17
CA GLU A 229 -12.95 13.44 23.20
C GLU A 229 -13.70 13.44 21.86
N ALA A 230 -12.95 13.38 20.75
CA ALA A 230 -13.55 13.22 19.43
C ALA A 230 -14.28 11.87 19.32
N TRP A 231 -13.66 10.78 19.81
CA TRP A 231 -14.29 9.47 19.81
C TRP A 231 -15.61 9.45 20.59
N LYS A 232 -15.66 10.06 21.79
CA LYS A 232 -16.89 10.17 22.58
C LYS A 232 -17.99 10.96 21.86
N ARG A 233 -17.64 11.85 20.94
CA ARG A 233 -18.59 12.56 20.06
C ARG A 233 -18.97 11.77 18.80
N GLY A 234 -18.45 10.54 18.63
CA GLY A 234 -18.68 9.70 17.44
C GLY A 234 -17.79 10.07 16.25
N GLU A 235 -16.70 10.77 16.47
CA GLU A 235 -15.72 11.19 15.46
C GLU A 235 -14.44 10.35 15.59
N SER A 236 -13.87 9.91 14.46
CA SER A 236 -12.58 9.19 14.43
C SER A 236 -11.47 10.13 13.97
N VAL A 237 -11.02 11.00 14.84
CA VAL A 237 -9.95 11.97 14.59
C VAL A 237 -8.64 11.45 15.14
N SER A 238 -7.63 11.31 14.26
CA SER A 238 -6.27 10.93 14.68
C SER A 238 -5.53 12.11 15.29
N VAL A 239 -4.80 11.85 16.36
CA VAL A 239 -3.89 12.80 16.99
C VAL A 239 -2.48 12.24 17.00
N LEU A 240 -1.51 13.12 16.71
CA LEU A 240 -0.10 12.83 16.95
C LEU A 240 0.11 12.74 18.46
N LYS A 241 0.31 11.54 18.98
CA LYS A 241 0.82 11.37 20.35
C LYS A 241 2.34 11.42 20.26
N GLU A 242 2.90 12.58 20.60
CA GLU A 242 4.31 12.70 20.87
C GLU A 242 4.60 11.90 22.16
N ASP A 243 5.38 10.85 21.97
CA ASP A 243 6.14 10.05 22.94
C ASP A 243 5.55 9.50 24.26
N GLU A 244 5.75 8.21 24.38
CA GLU A 244 6.23 7.34 25.47
C GLU A 244 5.39 7.08 26.73
N GLU A 245 4.41 7.85 27.14
CA GLU A 245 3.83 7.64 28.47
C GLU A 245 2.52 6.83 28.54
N ARG A 246 1.94 6.42 27.44
CA ARG A 246 0.66 5.68 27.48
C ARG A 246 0.68 4.40 26.67
N ARG A 247 1.10 3.35 27.31
CA ARG A 247 0.62 2.00 26.98
C ARG A 247 -0.83 1.86 27.47
N ASP A 248 -1.70 2.71 26.95
CA ASP A 248 -3.12 2.58 27.22
C ASP A 248 -3.71 1.57 26.25
N TYR A 249 -4.06 0.41 26.73
CA TYR A 249 -4.76 -0.65 26.00
C TYR A 249 -6.24 -0.32 25.75
N SER A 250 -6.68 0.91 25.88
CA SER A 250 -8.04 1.37 25.57
C SER A 250 -8.43 1.20 24.08
N GLY A 251 -7.46 0.92 23.23
CA GLY A 251 -7.73 0.61 21.82
C GLY A 251 -8.68 -0.57 21.59
N SER A 252 -8.71 -1.55 22.54
CA SER A 252 -9.62 -2.70 22.44
C SER A 252 -11.09 -2.32 22.47
N SER A 253 -11.47 -1.27 23.19
CA SER A 253 -12.86 -0.79 23.22
C SER A 253 -13.27 -0.22 21.85
N LYS A 254 -12.40 0.57 21.20
CA LYS A 254 -12.70 1.16 19.89
C LYS A 254 -12.80 0.13 18.78
N LEU A 255 -12.03 -0.96 18.86
CA LEU A 255 -12.20 -2.09 17.96
C LEU A 255 -13.54 -2.80 18.16
N ILE A 256 -13.98 -2.97 19.41
CA ILE A 256 -15.28 -3.57 19.73
C ILE A 256 -16.41 -2.68 19.19
N ASP A 257 -16.36 -1.38 19.46
CA ASP A 257 -17.36 -0.41 18.96
C ASP A 257 -17.42 -0.44 17.42
N LEU A 258 -16.27 -0.54 16.74
CA LEU A 258 -16.23 -0.70 15.28
C LEU A 258 -16.91 -2.00 14.85
N LEU A 259 -16.62 -3.13 15.52
CA LEU A 259 -17.19 -4.42 15.20
C LEU A 259 -18.73 -4.42 15.38
N GLU A 260 -19.22 -3.81 16.45
CA GLU A 260 -20.67 -3.65 16.70
C GLU A 260 -21.34 -2.85 15.58
N ARG A 261 -20.74 -1.76 15.13
CA ARG A 261 -21.22 -0.97 14.00
C ARG A 261 -21.23 -1.75 12.69
N ILE A 262 -20.15 -2.51 12.41
CA ILE A 262 -20.07 -3.35 11.21
C ILE A 262 -21.13 -4.46 11.25
N HIS A 263 -21.41 -5.02 12.43
CA HIS A 263 -22.41 -6.09 12.60
C HIS A 263 -23.81 -5.66 12.22
N THR A 264 -24.12 -4.36 12.26
CA THR A 264 -25.43 -3.81 11.86
C THR A 264 -25.59 -3.60 10.35
N ILE A 265 -24.53 -3.80 9.55
CA ILE A 265 -24.59 -3.57 8.10
C ILE A 265 -25.36 -4.73 7.44
N GLU A 266 -26.48 -4.39 6.81
CA GLU A 266 -27.29 -5.35 6.08
C GLU A 266 -26.52 -5.99 4.93
N GLY A 267 -26.64 -7.31 4.77
CA GLY A 267 -25.96 -8.07 3.73
C GLY A 267 -24.62 -8.68 4.14
N ILE A 268 -24.01 -8.24 5.23
CA ILE A 268 -22.79 -8.86 5.78
C ILE A 268 -23.18 -9.99 6.74
N GLU A 269 -22.81 -11.21 6.38
CA GLU A 269 -23.14 -12.43 7.14
C GLU A 269 -21.96 -12.90 8.01
N ARG A 270 -20.72 -12.52 7.65
CA ARG A 270 -19.52 -12.96 8.36
C ARG A 270 -18.45 -11.88 8.42
N ILE A 271 -17.97 -11.65 9.63
CA ILE A 271 -16.80 -10.81 9.89
C ILE A 271 -15.67 -11.70 10.38
N ARG A 272 -14.54 -11.64 9.70
CA ARG A 272 -13.30 -12.25 10.17
C ARG A 272 -12.34 -11.16 10.60
N ILE A 273 -11.61 -11.44 11.65
CA ILE A 273 -10.54 -10.56 12.13
C ILE A 273 -9.23 -11.23 11.74
N GLY A 274 -8.33 -10.47 11.12
CA GLY A 274 -6.97 -10.90 10.86
C GLY A 274 -6.18 -11.06 12.17
N SER A 275 -4.87 -11.09 12.11
CA SER A 275 -4.00 -11.30 13.27
C SER A 275 -4.38 -10.41 14.46
N LEU A 276 -4.94 -11.00 15.49
CA LEU A 276 -5.13 -10.44 16.83
C LEU A 276 -4.01 -10.98 17.73
N GLU A 277 -3.29 -10.09 18.37
CA GLU A 277 -2.28 -10.42 19.38
C GLU A 277 -2.68 -9.83 20.73
#